data_d4bd5d206fd3f67feec303e75f7133cb
#
_entry.id   d4bd5d206fd3f67feec303e75f7133cb
#
_cell.length_a   1.000
_cell.length_b   1.000
_cell.length_c   1.000
_cell.angle_alpha   90.00
_cell.angle_beta   90.00
_cell.angle_gamma   90.00
#
_symmetry.space_group_name_H-M   'P 1'
#
loop_
_entity.id
_entity.type
_entity.pdbx_description
1 polymer ?
#
loop_
_entity_poly.entity_id
_entity_poly.type
_entity_poly.pdbx_seq_one_letter_code
_entity_poly.pdbx_strand_id
1 'polypeptide(L)'
;MRLAQNHTAECRIVIAETHDEAVRYAADELARCLFKMCGASFPIASDLLALRKNDILLGENRHTEALGLTARIEALPKEGFFYCTKEDHLVIGGKGRGLLYGVYAFLEDVLGCRFFTPEITHIPQRCCIELPALDHTEAPVMEYREPYLTECKNPDFSARRRVNGQSVPFLKKHGGGIKYADGFFVHTFTKLLPPEKYFDEHPEYFAEVDGARLREKTQLCLSNPEVLELVTARVLDELRKQPDAGIFSVSQDDNYNGCTCERCRAINEAEGSMSGAVIRFVNAVAKAVEREFPDVTIDTLAYQYTRKPPKLTRPRQNVSVRLCTIECCFVHPLRDCRHDDPDAPNVDLAQPFADDLIGWGKICDRLYVWDYVTNFSHYWMPHPNFHVLADNVRFFAENGVKGVFEQGCPADGGGELTGLRAYLLSKCLWNPDINENVIIDEYLYGVYQESGPYIKAYMEEVYRAVMDAGSHLYCFNHPDKPWHTMALVKRCEALFDKAESVAPDETVLNRVQKERMAVRYLRILLTEKGSAERNILLDSFEQDAKTFGITQIWERNTIDFCLRVLRGEEEPGYWWAN
;
A
#
# COMPACT_ATOMS: atom_id res chain seq x y z
N MET A 1 -31.92 15.65 13.02
CA MET A 1 -30.99 16.35 13.94
C MET A 1 -30.31 17.46 13.18
N ARG A 2 -30.17 18.67 13.76
CA ARG A 2 -29.56 19.80 13.05
C ARG A 2 -28.23 20.16 13.72
N LEU A 3 -27.14 20.24 12.94
CA LEU A 3 -25.81 20.62 13.44
C LEU A 3 -25.53 22.11 13.28
N ALA A 4 -25.99 22.72 12.19
CA ALA A 4 -25.81 24.14 11.92
C ALA A 4 -26.95 24.70 11.09
N GLN A 5 -27.24 25.99 11.27
CA GLN A 5 -28.18 26.77 10.46
C GLN A 5 -27.68 28.21 10.30
N ASN A 6 -27.76 28.78 9.08
CA ASN A 6 -27.38 30.15 8.79
C ASN A 6 -26.02 30.57 9.37
N HIS A 7 -24.99 29.72 9.14
CA HIS A 7 -23.62 29.91 9.64
C HIS A 7 -23.47 29.93 11.17
N THR A 8 -24.45 29.34 11.90
CA THR A 8 -24.43 29.23 13.35
C THR A 8 -24.50 27.77 13.76
N ALA A 9 -23.55 27.32 14.59
CA ALA A 9 -23.55 25.96 15.15
C ALA A 9 -24.64 25.81 16.21
N GLU A 10 -25.41 24.73 16.13
CA GLU A 10 -26.46 24.37 17.12
C GLU A 10 -26.03 23.23 18.04
N CYS A 11 -24.77 22.83 17.99
CA CYS A 11 -24.22 21.71 18.77
C CYS A 11 -22.76 21.98 19.14
N ARG A 12 -22.27 21.16 20.09
CA ARG A 12 -20.85 21.06 20.45
C ARG A 12 -20.35 19.68 20.08
N ILE A 13 -19.02 19.55 19.96
CA ILE A 13 -18.33 18.27 19.89
C ILE A 13 -17.90 17.93 21.31
N VAL A 14 -18.34 16.79 21.85
CA VAL A 14 -18.08 16.39 23.23
C VAL A 14 -17.14 15.20 23.23
N ILE A 15 -16.05 15.33 23.98
CA ILE A 15 -15.05 14.27 24.22
C ILE A 15 -14.88 14.05 25.72
N ALA A 16 -14.32 12.89 26.11
CA ALA A 16 -13.98 12.63 27.51
C ALA A 16 -13.01 13.71 28.04
N GLU A 17 -13.11 14.07 29.31
CA GLU A 17 -12.17 15.00 29.99
C GLU A 17 -10.74 14.46 29.89
N THR A 18 -10.57 13.17 30.18
CA THR A 18 -9.29 12.47 29.99
C THR A 18 -9.33 11.70 28.70
N HIS A 19 -8.51 12.11 27.74
CA HIS A 19 -8.47 11.55 26.41
C HIS A 19 -7.03 11.51 25.88
N ASP A 20 -6.77 10.66 24.90
CA ASP A 20 -5.50 10.63 24.17
C ASP A 20 -5.45 11.69 23.04
N GLU A 21 -4.26 11.86 22.46
CA GLU A 21 -4.06 12.82 21.35
C GLU A 21 -4.91 12.49 20.12
N ALA A 22 -5.24 11.21 19.87
CA ALA A 22 -6.00 10.80 18.70
C ALA A 22 -7.48 11.20 18.82
N VAL A 23 -8.08 11.08 20.00
CA VAL A 23 -9.45 11.57 20.27
C VAL A 23 -9.54 13.07 20.08
N ARG A 24 -8.56 13.82 20.60
CA ARG A 24 -8.51 15.27 20.41
C ARG A 24 -8.36 15.64 18.95
N TYR A 25 -7.46 14.97 18.22
CA TYR A 25 -7.27 15.22 16.80
C TYR A 25 -8.51 14.87 15.97
N ALA A 26 -9.24 13.80 16.31
CA ALA A 26 -10.50 13.45 15.66
C ALA A 26 -11.56 14.58 15.83
N ALA A 27 -11.65 15.16 17.03
CA ALA A 27 -12.55 16.28 17.31
C ALA A 27 -12.13 17.56 16.54
N ASP A 28 -10.83 17.86 16.49
CA ASP A 28 -10.29 19.01 15.76
C ASP A 28 -10.52 18.87 14.26
N GLU A 29 -10.32 17.69 13.66
CA GLU A 29 -10.58 17.41 12.23
C GLU A 29 -12.08 17.55 11.89
N LEU A 30 -12.96 17.03 12.76
CA LEU A 30 -14.40 17.18 12.58
C LEU A 30 -14.79 18.68 12.63
N ALA A 31 -14.36 19.39 13.67
CA ALA A 31 -14.62 20.83 13.83
C ALA A 31 -14.12 21.65 12.63
N ARG A 32 -12.90 21.35 12.17
CA ARG A 32 -12.27 22.00 11.02
C ARG A 32 -13.06 21.79 9.72
N CYS A 33 -13.50 20.55 9.45
CA CYS A 33 -14.27 20.24 8.25
C CYS A 33 -15.67 20.88 8.30
N LEU A 34 -16.35 20.83 9.44
CA LEU A 34 -17.65 21.49 9.64
C LEU A 34 -17.54 23.01 9.49
N PHE A 35 -16.49 23.63 10.06
CA PHE A 35 -16.22 25.05 9.88
C PHE A 35 -16.01 25.41 8.40
N LYS A 36 -15.19 24.64 7.68
CA LYS A 36 -14.98 24.86 6.24
C LYS A 36 -16.28 24.68 5.45
N MET A 37 -17.16 23.79 5.87
CA MET A 37 -18.44 23.50 5.20
C MET A 37 -19.45 24.62 5.35
N CYS A 38 -19.61 25.18 6.56
CA CYS A 38 -20.72 26.11 6.84
C CYS A 38 -20.30 27.44 7.47
N GLY A 39 -19.03 27.69 7.74
CA GLY A 39 -18.53 28.91 8.36
C GLY A 39 -18.83 29.03 9.88
N ALA A 40 -19.51 28.04 10.49
CA ALA A 40 -19.83 28.04 11.91
C ALA A 40 -18.71 27.40 12.74
N SER A 41 -18.39 27.98 13.90
CA SER A 41 -17.45 27.40 14.86
C SER A 41 -18.16 26.38 15.76
N PHE A 42 -17.65 25.15 15.80
CA PHE A 42 -18.13 24.05 16.63
C PHE A 42 -17.22 23.92 17.86
N PRO A 43 -17.63 24.34 19.05
CA PRO A 43 -16.78 24.26 20.23
C PRO A 43 -16.60 22.81 20.66
N ILE A 44 -15.37 22.45 21.05
CA ILE A 44 -15.05 21.17 21.66
C ILE A 44 -15.22 21.30 23.18
N ALA A 45 -16.00 20.43 23.77
CA ALA A 45 -16.37 20.46 25.18
C ALA A 45 -16.02 19.13 25.88
N SER A 46 -15.80 19.21 27.19
CA SER A 46 -15.61 18.06 28.04
C SER A 46 -16.95 17.40 28.41
N ASP A 47 -16.96 16.10 28.62
CA ASP A 47 -18.08 15.29 29.11
C ASP A 47 -18.44 15.55 30.57
N LEU A 48 -17.70 16.41 31.27
CA LEU A 48 -18.08 16.91 32.60
C LEU A 48 -19.23 17.92 32.51
N LEU A 49 -19.43 18.53 31.35
CA LEU A 49 -20.52 19.47 31.15
C LEU A 49 -21.83 18.73 30.83
N ALA A 50 -22.96 19.27 31.30
CA ALA A 50 -24.28 18.72 30.95
C ALA A 50 -24.49 18.64 29.46
N LEU A 51 -25.10 17.54 29.02
CA LEU A 51 -25.44 17.28 27.63
C LEU A 51 -26.44 18.32 27.10
N ARG A 52 -26.23 18.79 25.88
CA ARG A 52 -27.16 19.71 25.20
C ARG A 52 -27.76 19.02 24.00
N LYS A 53 -28.96 19.42 23.63
CA LYS A 53 -29.60 18.97 22.39
C LYS A 53 -28.64 19.12 21.19
N ASN A 54 -28.64 18.15 20.32
CA ASN A 54 -27.80 18.06 19.11
C ASN A 54 -26.27 17.92 19.35
N ASP A 55 -25.78 17.74 20.57
CA ASP A 55 -24.34 17.52 20.80
C ASP A 55 -23.83 16.31 20.00
N ILE A 56 -22.58 16.41 19.51
CA ILE A 56 -21.86 15.33 18.82
C ILE A 56 -20.95 14.67 19.85
N LEU A 57 -21.14 13.38 20.11
CA LEU A 57 -20.37 12.61 21.10
C LEU A 57 -19.31 11.78 20.38
N LEU A 58 -18.03 11.97 20.73
CA LEU A 58 -16.92 11.24 20.14
C LEU A 58 -16.29 10.27 21.14
N GLY A 59 -16.16 9.02 20.72
CA GLY A 59 -15.52 7.96 21.48
C GLY A 59 -16.27 7.59 22.76
N GLU A 60 -15.55 6.92 23.66
CA GLU A 60 -16.05 6.53 24.96
C GLU A 60 -15.96 7.72 25.92
N ASN A 61 -17.09 8.10 26.51
CA ASN A 61 -17.23 9.19 27.46
C ASN A 61 -18.46 8.97 28.35
N ARG A 62 -18.66 9.77 29.41
CA ARG A 62 -19.78 9.63 30.38
C ARG A 62 -21.15 9.67 29.70
N HIS A 63 -21.30 10.41 28.62
CA HIS A 63 -22.59 10.54 27.94
C HIS A 63 -22.86 9.33 27.03
N THR A 64 -21.85 8.78 26.34
CA THR A 64 -22.00 7.54 25.57
C THR A 64 -22.28 6.34 26.48
N GLU A 65 -21.71 6.32 27.70
CA GLU A 65 -22.03 5.34 28.73
C GLU A 65 -23.51 5.48 29.18
N ALA A 66 -23.94 6.70 29.52
CA ALA A 66 -25.33 6.97 29.93
C ALA A 66 -26.36 6.60 28.86
N LEU A 67 -26.01 6.72 27.55
CA LEU A 67 -26.82 6.29 26.41
C LEU A 67 -26.77 4.77 26.15
N GLY A 68 -26.02 4.00 26.94
CA GLY A 68 -25.90 2.55 26.84
C GLY A 68 -25.08 2.06 25.63
N LEU A 69 -24.09 2.85 25.18
CA LEU A 69 -23.30 2.54 23.97
C LEU A 69 -21.92 1.94 24.28
N THR A 70 -21.50 1.83 25.53
CA THR A 70 -20.20 1.27 25.93
C THR A 70 -20.02 -0.15 25.37
N ALA A 71 -20.99 -1.04 25.56
CA ALA A 71 -20.91 -2.41 25.05
C ALA A 71 -20.77 -2.47 23.52
N ARG A 72 -21.40 -1.51 22.80
CA ARG A 72 -21.24 -1.41 21.33
C ARG A 72 -19.82 -0.99 20.93
N ILE A 73 -19.22 -0.05 21.67
CA ILE A 73 -17.82 0.36 21.44
C ILE A 73 -16.87 -0.80 21.75
N GLU A 74 -17.08 -1.50 22.87
CA GLU A 74 -16.26 -2.64 23.28
C GLU A 74 -16.31 -3.83 22.31
N ALA A 75 -17.47 -4.06 21.68
CA ALA A 75 -17.64 -5.11 20.69
C ALA A 75 -16.99 -4.84 19.33
N LEU A 76 -16.55 -3.62 19.05
CA LEU A 76 -15.92 -3.29 17.77
C LEU A 76 -14.61 -4.07 17.57
N PRO A 77 -14.34 -4.57 16.35
CA PRO A 77 -13.02 -5.06 15.99
C PRO A 77 -11.96 -3.96 16.08
N LYS A 78 -10.70 -4.35 16.06
CA LYS A 78 -9.58 -3.39 15.96
C LYS A 78 -9.79 -2.47 14.77
N GLU A 79 -9.64 -1.15 15.00
CA GLU A 79 -9.88 -0.08 14.01
C GLU A 79 -11.32 0.03 13.50
N GLY A 80 -12.26 -0.78 14.02
CA GLY A 80 -13.67 -0.64 13.73
C GLY A 80 -14.28 0.62 14.36
N PHE A 81 -15.36 1.10 13.75
CA PHE A 81 -16.12 2.26 14.21
C PHE A 81 -17.61 2.10 13.91
N PHE A 82 -18.40 2.95 14.55
CA PHE A 82 -19.78 3.23 14.14
C PHE A 82 -20.07 4.72 14.20
N TYR A 83 -21.08 5.15 13.45
CA TYR A 83 -21.75 6.43 13.71
C TYR A 83 -23.26 6.21 13.70
N CYS A 84 -23.95 6.79 14.69
CA CYS A 84 -25.40 6.68 14.81
C CYS A 84 -26.04 7.93 15.40
N THR A 85 -27.32 8.12 15.10
CA THR A 85 -28.16 9.05 15.85
C THR A 85 -28.82 8.32 17.00
N LYS A 86 -28.60 8.79 18.23
CA LYS A 86 -29.20 8.24 19.44
C LYS A 86 -29.90 9.36 20.20
N GLU A 87 -31.21 9.23 20.41
CA GLU A 87 -32.02 10.34 20.90
C GLU A 87 -31.83 11.59 20.02
N ASP A 88 -31.42 12.72 20.57
CA ASP A 88 -31.17 13.96 19.84
C ASP A 88 -29.66 14.18 19.55
N HIS A 89 -28.82 13.11 19.57
CA HIS A 89 -27.36 13.22 19.49
C HIS A 89 -26.79 12.43 18.31
N LEU A 90 -25.72 12.96 17.71
CA LEU A 90 -24.82 12.16 16.85
C LEU A 90 -23.75 11.52 17.73
N VAL A 91 -23.58 10.21 17.63
CA VAL A 91 -22.51 9.49 18.30
C VAL A 91 -21.59 8.86 17.25
N ILE A 92 -20.29 9.10 17.38
CA ILE A 92 -19.26 8.43 16.59
C ILE A 92 -18.38 7.65 17.60
N GLY A 93 -18.47 6.32 17.56
CA GLY A 93 -17.73 5.40 18.42
C GLY A 93 -16.64 4.66 17.65
N GLY A 94 -15.51 4.38 18.32
CA GLY A 94 -14.40 3.63 17.75
C GLY A 94 -13.34 3.33 18.79
N LYS A 95 -12.50 2.31 18.52
CA LYS A 95 -11.33 1.96 19.34
C LYS A 95 -10.04 2.42 18.68
N GLY A 96 -9.14 3.05 19.46
CA GLY A 96 -7.86 3.55 18.96
C GLY A 96 -8.06 4.43 17.72
N ARG A 97 -7.39 4.09 16.61
CA ARG A 97 -7.56 4.78 15.33
C ARG A 97 -8.97 4.68 14.75
N GLY A 98 -9.77 3.69 15.17
CA GLY A 98 -11.14 3.50 14.67
C GLY A 98 -12.02 4.72 14.90
N LEU A 99 -11.85 5.48 15.99
CA LEU A 99 -12.59 6.71 16.20
C LEU A 99 -12.28 7.77 15.14
N LEU A 100 -11.00 7.99 14.83
CA LEU A 100 -10.57 8.92 13.79
C LEU A 100 -11.10 8.47 12.41
N TYR A 101 -11.08 7.18 12.13
CA TYR A 101 -11.64 6.60 10.90
C TYR A 101 -13.15 6.78 10.82
N GLY A 102 -13.86 6.65 11.95
CA GLY A 102 -15.30 6.92 12.03
C GLY A 102 -15.64 8.38 11.73
N VAL A 103 -14.83 9.33 12.20
CA VAL A 103 -14.98 10.76 11.86
C VAL A 103 -14.79 10.98 10.35
N TYR A 104 -13.75 10.40 9.75
CA TYR A 104 -13.54 10.55 8.31
C TYR A 104 -14.61 9.85 7.48
N ALA A 105 -15.10 8.67 7.92
CA ALA A 105 -16.22 7.99 7.28
C ALA A 105 -17.48 8.85 7.33
N PHE A 106 -17.85 9.39 8.48
CA PHE A 106 -18.99 10.29 8.62
C PHE A 106 -18.87 11.53 7.70
N LEU A 107 -17.67 12.12 7.62
CA LEU A 107 -17.40 13.25 6.72
C LEU A 107 -17.55 12.87 5.24
N GLU A 108 -17.07 11.69 4.84
CA GLU A 108 -17.17 11.22 3.45
C GLU A 108 -18.60 10.79 3.10
N ASP A 109 -19.19 9.88 3.88
CA ASP A 109 -20.40 9.16 3.53
C ASP A 109 -21.67 9.98 3.75
N VAL A 110 -21.69 10.80 4.82
CA VAL A 110 -22.87 11.58 5.21
C VAL A 110 -22.76 13.03 4.73
N LEU A 111 -21.59 13.62 4.85
CA LEU A 111 -21.42 15.04 4.53
C LEU A 111 -20.84 15.30 3.14
N GLY A 112 -20.38 14.27 2.43
CA GLY A 112 -19.90 14.38 1.05
C GLY A 112 -18.50 14.97 0.90
N CYS A 113 -17.72 15.02 1.98
CA CYS A 113 -16.30 15.39 1.87
C CYS A 113 -15.53 14.36 1.06
N ARG A 114 -14.45 14.81 0.39
CA ARG A 114 -13.52 13.91 -0.31
C ARG A 114 -12.08 14.36 -0.08
N PHE A 115 -11.20 13.41 0.18
CA PHE A 115 -9.77 13.62 0.41
C PHE A 115 -9.00 12.90 -0.71
N PHE A 116 -8.83 13.56 -1.85
CA PHE A 116 -8.29 12.95 -3.08
C PHE A 116 -6.78 12.74 -3.03
N THR A 117 -6.05 13.79 -2.61
CA THR A 117 -4.59 13.76 -2.40
C THR A 117 -4.26 14.53 -1.11
N PRO A 118 -2.99 14.55 -0.65
CA PRO A 118 -2.59 15.41 0.48
C PRO A 118 -3.02 16.87 0.31
N GLU A 119 -3.00 17.40 -0.92
CA GLU A 119 -3.27 18.80 -1.26
C GLU A 119 -4.72 19.04 -1.67
N ILE A 120 -5.40 18.03 -2.24
CA ILE A 120 -6.72 18.19 -2.85
C ILE A 120 -7.80 17.59 -1.95
N THR A 121 -8.56 18.47 -1.33
CA THR A 121 -9.72 18.10 -0.49
C THR A 121 -10.95 18.84 -0.99
N HIS A 122 -12.03 18.10 -1.23
CA HIS A 122 -13.35 18.68 -1.50
C HIS A 122 -14.18 18.68 -0.22
N ILE A 123 -14.70 19.86 0.16
CA ILE A 123 -15.65 20.04 1.26
C ILE A 123 -16.85 20.82 0.71
N PRO A 124 -18.04 20.19 0.62
CA PRO A 124 -19.24 20.87 0.13
C PRO A 124 -19.59 22.10 0.97
N GLN A 125 -19.95 23.19 0.32
CA GLN A 125 -20.43 24.38 1.00
C GLN A 125 -21.93 24.25 1.32
N ARG A 126 -22.32 24.46 2.57
CA ARG A 126 -23.70 24.32 3.05
C ARG A 126 -24.03 25.41 4.07
N CYS A 127 -25.17 26.11 3.92
CA CYS A 127 -25.63 27.05 4.93
C CYS A 127 -26.38 26.36 6.10
N CYS A 128 -26.81 25.11 5.89
CA CYS A 128 -27.51 24.28 6.87
C CYS A 128 -26.97 22.86 6.81
N ILE A 129 -26.75 22.25 7.98
CA ILE A 129 -26.34 20.84 8.09
C ILE A 129 -27.40 20.12 8.91
N GLU A 130 -28.23 19.32 8.25
CA GLU A 130 -29.24 18.45 8.87
C GLU A 130 -28.89 16.99 8.61
N LEU A 131 -28.99 16.17 9.65
CA LEU A 131 -28.73 14.73 9.58
C LEU A 131 -30.02 13.94 9.64
N PRO A 132 -30.19 12.91 8.80
CA PRO A 132 -31.24 11.92 8.96
C PRO A 132 -30.98 11.04 10.20
N ALA A 133 -31.83 10.06 10.45
CA ALA A 133 -31.50 8.98 11.35
C ALA A 133 -30.36 8.15 10.73
N LEU A 134 -29.33 7.91 11.52
CA LEU A 134 -28.11 7.20 11.13
C LEU A 134 -27.92 5.97 12.02
N ASP A 135 -27.47 4.87 11.46
CA ASP A 135 -26.95 3.72 12.18
C ASP A 135 -26.05 2.90 11.23
N HIS A 136 -24.74 3.12 11.34
CA HIS A 136 -23.75 2.50 10.49
C HIS A 136 -22.61 1.95 11.34
N THR A 137 -22.13 0.75 11.03
CA THR A 137 -20.97 0.14 11.67
C THR A 137 -20.08 -0.45 10.59
N GLU A 138 -18.78 -0.19 10.70
CA GLU A 138 -17.80 -0.63 9.72
C GLU A 138 -16.48 -1.02 10.40
N ALA A 139 -15.76 -1.97 9.78
CA ALA A 139 -14.43 -2.38 10.18
C ALA A 139 -13.63 -2.79 8.93
N PRO A 140 -12.28 -2.67 8.97
CA PRO A 140 -11.48 -3.04 7.82
C PRO A 140 -11.51 -4.56 7.57
N VAL A 141 -11.52 -4.96 6.31
CA VAL A 141 -11.32 -6.37 5.91
C VAL A 141 -9.85 -6.76 6.09
N MET A 142 -8.93 -5.85 5.77
CA MET A 142 -7.49 -6.06 5.92
C MET A 142 -6.97 -5.40 7.20
N GLU A 143 -6.25 -6.15 8.05
CA GLU A 143 -5.62 -5.60 9.27
C GLU A 143 -4.36 -4.76 8.95
N TYR A 144 -3.68 -5.04 7.82
CA TYR A 144 -2.52 -4.30 7.32
C TYR A 144 -2.82 -3.75 5.93
N ARG A 145 -2.72 -2.43 5.77
CA ARG A 145 -3.11 -1.71 4.55
C ARG A 145 -2.06 -0.68 4.22
N GLU A 146 -1.23 -0.97 3.21
CA GLU A 146 -0.11 -0.11 2.85
C GLU A 146 0.05 0.07 1.35
N PRO A 147 -0.65 1.02 0.72
CA PRO A 147 -0.25 1.53 -0.58
C PRO A 147 1.07 2.30 -0.43
N TYR A 148 2.17 1.71 -0.90
CA TYR A 148 3.50 2.33 -0.82
C TYR A 148 3.73 3.28 -2.00
N LEU A 149 3.04 4.41 -1.95
CA LEU A 149 2.98 5.45 -2.97
C LEU A 149 3.30 6.82 -2.34
N THR A 150 3.74 7.77 -3.16
CA THR A 150 4.17 9.12 -2.70
C THR A 150 3.13 9.79 -1.81
N GLU A 151 1.87 9.79 -2.21
CA GLU A 151 0.76 10.43 -1.50
C GLU A 151 0.58 9.85 -0.09
N CYS A 152 0.76 8.52 0.03
CA CYS A 152 0.58 7.81 1.30
C CYS A 152 1.73 8.02 2.30
N LYS A 153 2.82 8.68 1.92
CA LYS A 153 3.84 9.13 2.89
C LYS A 153 3.35 10.26 3.79
N ASN A 154 2.32 11.01 3.37
CA ASN A 154 1.72 12.03 4.19
C ASN A 154 0.84 11.38 5.27
N PRO A 155 1.15 11.53 6.58
CA PRO A 155 0.43 10.83 7.64
C PRO A 155 -1.00 11.34 7.84
N ASP A 156 -1.27 12.63 7.60
CA ASP A 156 -2.64 13.17 7.70
C ASP A 156 -3.52 12.62 6.56
N PHE A 157 -2.97 12.53 5.33
CA PHE A 157 -3.67 11.92 4.20
C PHE A 157 -3.89 10.43 4.44
N SER A 158 -2.87 9.69 4.86
CA SER A 158 -2.95 8.26 5.15
C SER A 158 -3.98 7.95 6.24
N ALA A 159 -4.07 8.78 7.29
CA ALA A 159 -5.12 8.65 8.30
C ALA A 159 -6.52 8.86 7.70
N ARG A 160 -6.71 9.89 6.83
CA ARG A 160 -7.98 10.15 6.11
C ARG A 160 -8.36 9.00 5.17
N ARG A 161 -7.37 8.34 4.60
CA ARG A 161 -7.55 7.17 3.72
C ARG A 161 -7.60 5.84 4.48
N ARG A 162 -7.54 5.85 5.82
CA ARG A 162 -7.58 4.65 6.69
C ARG A 162 -6.45 3.66 6.42
N VAL A 163 -5.33 4.15 5.89
CA VAL A 163 -4.07 3.43 5.73
C VAL A 163 -3.39 3.31 7.08
N ASN A 164 -2.66 2.22 7.34
CA ASN A 164 -2.02 1.98 8.64
C ASN A 164 -0.61 1.36 8.54
N GLY A 165 -0.05 1.35 7.33
CA GLY A 165 1.22 0.69 7.04
C GLY A 165 2.42 1.28 7.78
N GLN A 166 3.49 0.49 7.84
CA GLN A 166 4.69 0.80 8.62
C GLN A 166 5.56 1.92 8.01
N SER A 167 5.45 2.16 6.69
CA SER A 167 6.24 3.22 6.01
C SER A 167 5.69 4.63 6.24
N VAL A 168 4.48 4.74 6.81
CA VAL A 168 3.86 6.02 7.11
C VAL A 168 4.35 6.54 8.45
N PRO A 169 4.90 7.76 8.54
CA PRO A 169 5.42 8.34 9.78
C PRO A 169 4.28 8.84 10.69
N PHE A 170 3.42 7.93 11.12
CA PHE A 170 2.31 8.27 12.01
C PHE A 170 2.79 8.79 13.35
N LEU A 171 2.13 9.85 13.83
CA LEU A 171 2.31 10.43 15.15
C LEU A 171 1.24 9.90 16.12
N LYS A 172 1.39 10.18 17.41
CA LYS A 172 0.40 9.83 18.44
C LYS A 172 -0.99 10.39 18.14
N LYS A 173 -1.07 11.59 17.58
CA LYS A 173 -2.36 12.20 17.16
C LYS A 173 -3.13 11.36 16.12
N HIS A 174 -2.47 10.49 15.36
CA HIS A 174 -3.12 9.58 14.40
C HIS A 174 -3.48 8.22 15.00
N GLY A 175 -3.14 8.00 16.28
CA GLY A 175 -3.28 6.70 16.95
C GLY A 175 -2.19 5.68 16.57
N GLY A 176 -1.06 6.14 16.02
CA GLY A 176 0.05 5.31 15.58
C GLY A 176 -0.21 4.55 14.27
N GLY A 177 0.67 3.62 13.93
CA GLY A 177 0.62 2.72 12.77
C GLY A 177 0.98 1.28 13.17
N ILE A 178 1.00 0.36 12.21
CA ILE A 178 1.63 -0.95 12.40
C ILE A 178 3.15 -0.73 12.42
N LYS A 179 3.83 -1.30 13.41
CA LYS A 179 5.26 -1.09 13.61
C LYS A 179 6.03 -2.41 13.48
N TYR A 180 6.90 -2.47 12.49
CA TYR A 180 7.96 -3.46 12.41
C TYR A 180 9.14 -3.07 13.32
N ALA A 181 9.91 -4.04 13.75
CA ALA A 181 11.20 -3.75 14.38
C ALA A 181 12.10 -3.02 13.37
N ASP A 182 12.70 -1.90 13.81
CA ASP A 182 13.54 -1.06 12.95
C ASP A 182 14.71 -1.85 12.39
N GLY A 183 14.89 -1.80 11.07
CA GLY A 183 15.90 -2.58 10.35
C GLY A 183 15.48 -4.03 10.00
N PHE A 184 14.33 -4.52 10.52
CA PHE A 184 13.89 -5.91 10.34
C PHE A 184 12.51 -6.01 9.68
N PHE A 185 12.32 -5.28 8.58
CA PHE A 185 11.10 -5.33 7.77
C PHE A 185 11.10 -6.51 6.79
N VAL A 186 12.18 -6.68 6.01
CA VAL A 186 12.37 -7.77 5.03
C VAL A 186 13.87 -8.04 4.83
N HIS A 187 14.20 -9.20 4.21
CA HIS A 187 15.57 -9.60 3.86
C HIS A 187 16.50 -9.55 5.05
N THR A 188 16.20 -10.39 6.05
CA THR A 188 16.79 -10.27 7.38
C THR A 188 17.76 -11.39 7.74
N PHE A 189 17.84 -12.47 6.96
CA PHE A 189 18.68 -13.61 7.32
C PHE A 189 20.14 -13.21 7.53
N THR A 190 20.75 -12.53 6.57
CA THR A 190 22.15 -12.09 6.69
C THR A 190 22.34 -10.91 7.65
N LYS A 191 21.29 -10.16 7.96
CA LYS A 191 21.31 -9.14 9.04
C LYS A 191 21.32 -9.79 10.43
N LEU A 192 20.59 -10.90 10.58
CA LEU A 192 20.53 -11.66 11.83
C LEU A 192 21.79 -12.47 12.07
N LEU A 193 22.36 -13.03 11.01
CA LEU A 193 23.61 -13.82 11.05
C LEU A 193 24.56 -13.34 9.92
N PRO A 194 25.36 -12.29 10.13
CA PRO A 194 26.18 -11.68 9.08
C PRO A 194 27.32 -12.62 8.60
N PRO A 195 27.43 -12.87 7.27
CA PRO A 195 28.49 -13.72 6.72
C PRO A 195 29.90 -13.19 7.03
N GLU A 196 30.07 -11.89 7.10
CA GLU A 196 31.35 -11.21 7.39
C GLU A 196 31.90 -11.64 8.77
N LYS A 197 30.99 -11.97 9.70
CA LYS A 197 31.36 -12.34 11.07
C LYS A 197 31.55 -13.84 11.26
N TYR A 198 30.78 -14.65 10.53
CA TYR A 198 30.69 -16.09 10.86
C TYR A 198 31.21 -17.01 9.77
N PHE A 199 31.33 -16.59 8.51
CA PHE A 199 31.60 -17.50 7.40
C PHE A 199 32.98 -18.16 7.46
N ASP A 200 34.01 -17.44 7.88
CA ASP A 200 35.39 -17.96 7.87
C ASP A 200 35.58 -19.10 8.87
N GLU A 201 34.86 -19.10 10.00
CA GLU A 201 34.92 -20.14 11.04
C GLU A 201 33.78 -21.15 10.87
N HIS A 202 32.62 -20.73 10.34
CA HIS A 202 31.40 -21.54 10.26
C HIS A 202 30.71 -21.42 8.88
N PRO A 203 31.37 -21.87 7.79
CA PRO A 203 30.74 -21.80 6.46
C PRO A 203 29.45 -22.65 6.38
N GLU A 204 29.28 -23.69 7.23
CA GLU A 204 28.10 -24.54 7.31
C GLU A 204 26.84 -23.82 7.84
N TYR A 205 26.96 -22.58 8.33
CA TYR A 205 25.82 -21.77 8.73
C TYR A 205 25.10 -21.17 7.51
N PHE A 206 25.77 -21.10 6.37
CA PHE A 206 25.26 -20.46 5.15
C PHE A 206 24.85 -21.49 4.10
N ALA A 207 24.11 -21.02 3.10
CA ALA A 207 23.55 -21.87 2.06
C ALA A 207 24.65 -22.60 1.29
N GLU A 208 24.42 -23.90 1.06
CA GLU A 208 25.16 -24.70 0.10
C GLU A 208 24.39 -24.74 -1.22
N VAL A 209 25.04 -24.33 -2.28
CA VAL A 209 24.50 -24.37 -3.65
C VAL A 209 25.56 -25.06 -4.52
N ASP A 210 25.15 -26.04 -5.31
CA ASP A 210 26.05 -26.84 -6.17
C ASP A 210 27.28 -27.42 -5.44
N GLY A 211 27.09 -27.81 -4.15
CA GLY A 211 28.13 -28.39 -3.33
C GLY A 211 29.12 -27.41 -2.71
N ALA A 212 28.93 -26.11 -2.88
CA ALA A 212 29.76 -25.06 -2.30
C ALA A 212 28.97 -24.18 -1.32
N ARG A 213 29.57 -23.82 -0.18
CA ARG A 213 29.00 -22.83 0.75
C ARG A 213 29.27 -21.44 0.23
N LEU A 214 28.20 -20.61 0.21
CA LEU A 214 28.23 -19.25 -0.35
C LEU A 214 28.47 -18.22 0.75
N ARG A 215 29.44 -17.32 0.54
CA ARG A 215 29.68 -16.16 1.40
C ARG A 215 28.85 -14.94 0.95
N GLU A 216 28.83 -14.71 -0.36
CA GLU A 216 28.14 -13.58 -0.97
C GLU A 216 26.81 -14.01 -1.60
N LYS A 217 25.84 -13.11 -1.63
CA LYS A 217 24.49 -13.41 -2.14
C LYS A 217 23.96 -14.74 -1.59
N THR A 218 24.17 -14.99 -0.29
CA THR A 218 23.84 -16.24 0.38
C THR A 218 22.49 -16.20 1.06
N GLN A 219 22.03 -17.36 1.51
CA GLN A 219 20.95 -17.55 2.48
C GLN A 219 21.52 -18.28 3.70
N LEU A 220 20.72 -18.50 4.74
CA LEU A 220 21.11 -19.34 5.88
C LEU A 220 20.84 -20.83 5.62
N CYS A 221 21.63 -21.70 6.24
CA CYS A 221 21.33 -23.14 6.30
C CYS A 221 20.28 -23.41 7.38
N LEU A 222 19.00 -23.40 7.01
CA LEU A 222 17.87 -23.46 7.94
C LEU A 222 17.70 -24.81 8.65
N SER A 223 18.43 -25.84 8.24
CA SER A 223 18.49 -27.15 8.92
C SER A 223 19.61 -27.24 9.95
N ASN A 224 20.43 -26.20 10.11
CA ASN A 224 21.51 -26.17 11.10
C ASN A 224 20.95 -25.69 12.46
N PRO A 225 21.06 -26.51 13.55
CA PRO A 225 20.50 -26.12 14.85
C PRO A 225 21.22 -24.94 15.50
N GLU A 226 22.52 -24.76 15.28
CA GLU A 226 23.27 -23.62 15.83
C GLU A 226 22.82 -22.30 15.17
N VAL A 227 22.52 -22.33 13.87
CA VAL A 227 21.92 -21.17 13.17
C VAL A 227 20.58 -20.79 13.79
N LEU A 228 19.74 -21.77 14.13
CA LEU A 228 18.47 -21.52 14.81
C LEU A 228 18.66 -20.87 16.18
N GLU A 229 19.62 -21.38 16.97
CA GLU A 229 19.92 -20.81 18.29
C GLU A 229 20.42 -19.37 18.21
N LEU A 230 21.40 -19.10 17.32
CA LEU A 230 21.98 -17.77 17.13
C LEU A 230 20.94 -16.75 16.61
N VAL A 231 20.15 -17.13 15.61
CA VAL A 231 19.09 -16.25 15.06
C VAL A 231 18.02 -15.99 16.12
N THR A 232 17.60 -17.03 16.87
CA THR A 232 16.61 -16.85 17.94
C THR A 232 17.10 -15.90 19.02
N ALA A 233 18.35 -16.06 19.49
CA ALA A 233 18.95 -15.17 20.47
C ALA A 233 19.01 -13.73 19.95
N ARG A 234 19.40 -13.54 18.69
CA ARG A 234 19.46 -12.22 18.07
C ARG A 234 18.08 -11.56 17.96
N VAL A 235 17.05 -12.29 17.56
CA VAL A 235 15.66 -11.77 17.48
C VAL A 235 15.18 -11.30 18.86
N LEU A 236 15.37 -12.10 19.91
CA LEU A 236 14.99 -11.75 21.28
C LEU A 236 15.76 -10.51 21.77
N ASP A 237 17.05 -10.41 21.49
CA ASP A 237 17.86 -9.25 21.86
C ASP A 237 17.41 -7.96 21.16
N GLU A 238 17.04 -8.04 19.89
CA GLU A 238 16.54 -6.87 19.16
C GLU A 238 15.14 -6.47 19.63
N LEU A 239 14.25 -7.41 19.94
CA LEU A 239 12.91 -7.12 20.49
C LEU A 239 13.00 -6.47 21.88
N ARG A 240 13.94 -6.88 22.74
CA ARG A 240 14.17 -6.23 24.05
C ARG A 240 14.57 -4.76 23.92
N LYS A 241 15.28 -4.39 22.83
CA LYS A 241 15.66 -3.01 22.53
C LYS A 241 14.50 -2.20 21.93
N GLN A 242 13.50 -2.87 21.37
CA GLN A 242 12.41 -2.27 20.60
C GLN A 242 11.04 -2.77 21.12
N PRO A 243 10.66 -2.44 22.37
CA PRO A 243 9.45 -2.99 23.01
C PRO A 243 8.15 -2.61 22.31
N ASP A 244 8.16 -1.58 21.46
CA ASP A 244 6.99 -1.12 20.71
C ASP A 244 6.81 -1.86 19.37
N ALA A 245 7.74 -2.74 18.98
CA ALA A 245 7.64 -3.50 17.74
C ALA A 245 6.51 -4.55 17.86
N GLY A 246 5.53 -4.46 16.97
CA GLY A 246 4.45 -5.45 16.87
C GLY A 246 4.75 -6.58 15.88
N ILE A 247 5.68 -6.36 14.95
CA ILE A 247 6.07 -7.35 13.94
C ILE A 247 7.61 -7.37 13.82
N PHE A 248 8.17 -8.57 13.69
CA PHE A 248 9.59 -8.77 13.41
C PHE A 248 9.74 -9.74 12.24
N SER A 249 10.47 -9.36 11.18
CA SER A 249 10.67 -10.23 10.04
C SER A 249 11.89 -11.13 10.23
N VAL A 250 11.69 -12.43 9.99
CA VAL A 250 12.72 -13.47 9.89
C VAL A 250 12.58 -14.09 8.50
N SER A 251 13.23 -13.50 7.51
CA SER A 251 12.96 -13.77 6.11
C SER A 251 14.23 -13.88 5.25
N GLN A 252 14.10 -14.64 4.15
CA GLN A 252 15.13 -14.79 3.14
C GLN A 252 15.62 -13.48 2.56
N ASP A 253 16.89 -13.44 2.15
CA ASP A 253 17.47 -12.31 1.43
C ASP A 253 17.07 -12.33 -0.06
N ASP A 254 17.26 -11.21 -0.74
CA ASP A 254 16.84 -10.99 -2.13
C ASP A 254 17.78 -11.68 -3.13
N ASN A 255 17.73 -12.99 -3.12
CA ASN A 255 18.46 -13.86 -4.06
C ASN A 255 17.88 -15.28 -4.08
N TYR A 256 18.19 -16.04 -5.14
CA TYR A 256 17.68 -17.40 -5.38
C TYR A 256 18.49 -18.53 -4.71
N ASN A 257 19.52 -18.22 -3.94
CA ASN A 257 20.50 -19.18 -3.43
C ASN A 257 20.03 -19.93 -2.17
N GLY A 258 18.83 -20.51 -2.21
CA GLY A 258 18.32 -21.37 -1.13
C GLY A 258 19.24 -22.57 -0.89
N CYS A 259 19.42 -22.95 0.38
CA CYS A 259 20.34 -24.04 0.75
C CYS A 259 19.88 -25.41 0.22
N THR A 260 20.76 -26.09 -0.51
CA THR A 260 20.55 -27.43 -1.10
C THR A 260 21.36 -28.52 -0.44
N CYS A 261 21.96 -28.29 0.75
CA CYS A 261 22.64 -29.33 1.49
C CYS A 261 21.71 -30.53 1.78
N GLU A 262 22.26 -31.69 2.05
CA GLU A 262 21.51 -32.95 2.23
C GLU A 262 20.31 -32.79 3.20
N ARG A 263 20.53 -32.16 4.37
CA ARG A 263 19.48 -31.96 5.37
C ARG A 263 18.38 -31.01 4.90
N CYS A 264 18.72 -29.87 4.27
CA CYS A 264 17.74 -28.92 3.72
C CYS A 264 16.95 -29.57 2.57
N ARG A 265 17.65 -30.31 1.68
CA ARG A 265 17.02 -31.02 0.57
C ARG A 265 16.00 -32.04 1.05
N ALA A 266 16.38 -32.89 2.03
CA ALA A 266 15.46 -33.88 2.60
C ALA A 266 14.18 -33.25 3.19
N ILE A 267 14.30 -32.08 3.84
CA ILE A 267 13.14 -31.33 4.34
C ILE A 267 12.29 -30.84 3.17
N ASN A 268 12.90 -30.19 2.17
CA ASN A 268 12.20 -29.60 1.05
C ASN A 268 11.49 -30.64 0.16
N GLU A 269 12.09 -31.81 -0.03
CA GLU A 269 11.49 -32.97 -0.72
C GLU A 269 10.24 -33.47 0.03
N ALA A 270 10.35 -33.66 1.35
CA ALA A 270 9.20 -34.07 2.17
C ALA A 270 8.06 -33.04 2.14
N GLU A 271 8.37 -31.76 2.16
CA GLU A 271 7.39 -30.66 2.13
C GLU A 271 6.90 -30.35 0.71
N GLY A 272 7.60 -30.84 -0.33
CA GLY A 272 7.29 -30.57 -1.74
C GLY A 272 7.47 -29.10 -2.14
N SER A 273 8.19 -28.32 -1.34
CA SER A 273 8.54 -26.92 -1.54
C SER A 273 9.71 -26.50 -0.64
N MET A 274 10.51 -25.55 -1.11
CA MET A 274 11.59 -24.95 -0.31
C MET A 274 11.06 -24.07 0.83
N SER A 275 9.81 -23.61 0.78
CA SER A 275 9.15 -22.93 1.90
C SER A 275 9.05 -23.81 3.16
N GLY A 276 9.10 -25.14 3.02
CA GLY A 276 9.02 -26.04 4.16
C GLY A 276 10.13 -25.85 5.18
N ALA A 277 11.38 -25.73 4.73
CA ALA A 277 12.51 -25.43 5.61
C ALA A 277 12.35 -24.05 6.27
N VAL A 278 11.88 -23.04 5.51
CA VAL A 278 11.64 -21.68 6.02
C VAL A 278 10.60 -21.70 7.13
N ILE A 279 9.42 -22.29 6.88
CA ILE A 279 8.33 -22.29 7.87
C ILE A 279 8.69 -23.08 9.13
N ARG A 280 9.41 -24.21 9.00
CA ARG A 280 9.93 -24.95 10.17
C ARG A 280 10.85 -24.10 11.03
N PHE A 281 11.79 -23.40 10.39
CA PHE A 281 12.74 -22.52 11.07
C PHE A 281 12.03 -21.33 11.74
N VAL A 282 11.20 -20.63 11.01
CA VAL A 282 10.46 -19.47 11.50
C VAL A 282 9.50 -19.84 12.63
N ASN A 283 8.82 -20.99 12.53
CA ASN A 283 7.99 -21.52 13.62
C ASN A 283 8.79 -21.77 14.92
N ALA A 284 10.02 -22.24 14.80
CA ALA A 284 10.88 -22.49 15.97
C ALA A 284 11.29 -21.16 16.64
N VAL A 285 11.66 -20.15 15.85
CA VAL A 285 11.92 -18.78 16.33
C VAL A 285 10.67 -18.19 16.98
N ALA A 286 9.53 -18.25 16.30
CA ALA A 286 8.25 -17.71 16.78
C ALA A 286 7.80 -18.36 18.10
N LYS A 287 8.04 -19.68 18.27
CA LYS A 287 7.78 -20.39 19.52
C LYS A 287 8.62 -19.87 20.68
N ALA A 288 9.85 -19.47 20.42
CA ALA A 288 10.73 -18.91 21.45
C ALA A 288 10.30 -17.48 21.81
N VAL A 289 9.98 -16.66 20.79
CA VAL A 289 9.54 -15.27 20.96
C VAL A 289 8.23 -15.17 21.72
N GLU A 290 7.24 -16.01 21.44
CA GLU A 290 5.92 -16.03 22.09
C GLU A 290 6.00 -16.12 23.64
N ARG A 291 7.06 -16.72 24.18
CA ARG A 291 7.24 -16.87 25.65
C ARG A 291 7.56 -15.56 26.33
N GLU A 292 8.24 -14.65 25.66
CA GLU A 292 8.68 -13.36 26.22
C GLU A 292 7.87 -12.20 25.64
N PHE A 293 7.45 -12.31 24.37
CA PHE A 293 6.72 -11.29 23.62
C PHE A 293 5.46 -11.90 22.98
N PRO A 294 4.39 -12.20 23.74
CA PRO A 294 3.21 -12.93 23.26
C PRO A 294 2.42 -12.18 22.18
N ASP A 295 2.54 -10.84 22.13
CA ASP A 295 1.81 -9.99 21.17
C ASP A 295 2.61 -9.73 19.87
N VAL A 296 3.87 -10.19 19.80
CA VAL A 296 4.72 -9.98 18.63
C VAL A 296 4.47 -11.05 17.58
N THR A 297 4.25 -10.61 16.35
CA THR A 297 4.15 -11.46 15.17
C THR A 297 5.52 -11.63 14.52
N ILE A 298 5.92 -12.86 14.19
CA ILE A 298 7.09 -13.13 13.36
C ILE A 298 6.65 -13.23 11.91
N ASP A 299 7.11 -12.29 11.08
CA ASP A 299 6.81 -12.23 9.65
C ASP A 299 7.88 -12.98 8.84
N THR A 300 7.49 -13.60 7.73
CA THR A 300 8.42 -14.20 6.77
C THR A 300 7.90 -14.06 5.35
N LEU A 301 8.77 -14.26 4.36
CA LEU A 301 8.41 -14.18 2.95
C LEU A 301 8.11 -15.56 2.36
N ALA A 302 7.12 -15.60 1.49
CA ALA A 302 6.95 -16.63 0.47
C ALA A 302 7.23 -15.96 -0.89
N TYR A 303 8.49 -16.01 -1.33
CA TYR A 303 9.03 -15.17 -2.38
C TYR A 303 9.99 -15.97 -3.27
N GLN A 304 9.87 -15.80 -4.57
CA GLN A 304 10.73 -16.53 -5.52
C GLN A 304 10.67 -18.05 -5.26
N TYR A 305 11.78 -18.69 -4.97
CA TYR A 305 11.90 -20.15 -4.76
C TYR A 305 11.11 -20.70 -3.56
N THR A 306 10.62 -19.85 -2.67
CA THR A 306 9.77 -20.23 -1.52
C THR A 306 8.29 -19.88 -1.71
N ARG A 307 7.86 -19.41 -2.89
CA ARG A 307 6.48 -18.96 -3.15
C ARG A 307 5.44 -20.06 -2.91
N LYS A 308 5.73 -21.29 -3.34
CA LYS A 308 4.84 -22.44 -3.19
C LYS A 308 4.67 -22.84 -1.72
N PRO A 309 3.42 -23.09 -1.23
CA PRO A 309 3.19 -23.52 0.14
C PRO A 309 3.73 -24.93 0.43
N PRO A 310 4.17 -25.23 1.67
CA PRO A 310 4.60 -26.55 2.09
C PRO A 310 3.43 -27.51 2.29
N LYS A 311 3.67 -28.83 2.12
CA LYS A 311 2.63 -29.86 2.26
C LYS A 311 2.30 -30.22 3.70
N LEU A 312 3.30 -30.24 4.59
CA LEU A 312 3.18 -30.82 5.94
C LEU A 312 3.16 -29.75 7.03
N THR A 313 4.06 -28.76 6.91
CA THR A 313 4.28 -27.76 7.95
C THR A 313 3.29 -26.60 7.79
N ARG A 314 2.62 -26.20 8.88
CA ARG A 314 1.74 -25.02 8.93
C ARG A 314 2.43 -23.90 9.72
N PRO A 315 2.27 -22.63 9.32
CA PRO A 315 2.66 -21.49 10.14
C PRO A 315 1.95 -21.52 11.50
N ARG A 316 2.64 -21.06 12.55
CA ARG A 316 2.03 -20.87 13.88
C ARG A 316 1.11 -19.67 13.88
N GLN A 317 0.25 -19.54 14.90
CA GLN A 317 -0.69 -18.40 15.03
C GLN A 317 0.01 -17.04 15.13
N ASN A 318 1.21 -17.01 15.73
CA ASN A 318 2.04 -15.82 15.81
C ASN A 318 3.04 -15.68 14.65
N VAL A 319 2.80 -16.36 13.54
CA VAL A 319 3.59 -16.25 12.29
C VAL A 319 2.70 -15.67 11.20
N SER A 320 3.16 -14.60 10.54
CA SER A 320 2.60 -14.13 9.28
C SER A 320 3.49 -14.57 8.11
N VAL A 321 2.85 -14.95 7.02
CA VAL A 321 3.52 -15.26 5.76
C VAL A 321 3.15 -14.20 4.75
N ARG A 322 4.14 -13.56 4.14
CA ARG A 322 3.94 -12.54 3.09
C ARG A 322 4.26 -13.14 1.74
N LEU A 323 3.20 -13.44 0.98
CA LEU A 323 3.28 -13.99 -0.36
C LEU A 323 3.49 -12.86 -1.38
N CYS A 324 4.51 -12.98 -2.22
CA CYS A 324 4.91 -11.93 -3.17
C CYS A 324 4.47 -12.26 -4.60
N THR A 325 4.04 -11.23 -5.35
CA THR A 325 3.54 -11.33 -6.74
C THR A 325 4.54 -10.86 -7.79
N ILE A 326 5.84 -10.74 -7.47
CA ILE A 326 6.84 -10.08 -8.34
C ILE A 326 6.91 -10.64 -9.76
N GLU A 327 6.64 -11.95 -9.93
CA GLU A 327 6.67 -12.63 -11.22
C GLU A 327 5.33 -12.60 -11.96
N CYS A 328 4.30 -11.99 -11.36
CA CYS A 328 2.95 -12.02 -11.91
C CYS A 328 2.75 -11.01 -13.03
N CYS A 329 1.73 -11.26 -13.84
CA CYS A 329 1.20 -10.29 -14.77
C CYS A 329 0.27 -9.31 -14.07
N PHE A 330 0.42 -8.01 -14.33
CA PHE A 330 -0.32 -6.93 -13.69
C PHE A 330 -1.42 -6.30 -14.57
N VAL A 331 -1.71 -6.86 -15.75
CA VAL A 331 -2.80 -6.41 -16.62
C VAL A 331 -3.95 -7.41 -16.72
N HIS A 332 -3.72 -8.67 -16.36
CA HIS A 332 -4.76 -9.69 -16.26
C HIS A 332 -5.06 -9.98 -14.77
N PRO A 333 -6.32 -10.29 -14.40
CA PRO A 333 -6.65 -10.69 -13.04
C PRO A 333 -5.79 -11.86 -12.57
N LEU A 334 -5.22 -11.77 -11.37
CA LEU A 334 -4.34 -12.81 -10.81
C LEU A 334 -5.04 -14.18 -10.70
N ARG A 335 -6.37 -14.18 -10.50
CA ARG A 335 -7.19 -15.41 -10.44
C ARG A 335 -7.23 -16.19 -11.75
N ASP A 336 -7.05 -15.52 -12.89
CA ASP A 336 -7.24 -16.08 -14.23
C ASP A 336 -5.95 -16.22 -15.02
N CYS A 337 -4.92 -15.45 -14.68
CA CYS A 337 -3.64 -15.45 -15.40
C CYS A 337 -2.84 -16.73 -15.14
N ARG A 338 -2.51 -17.47 -16.22
CA ARG A 338 -1.89 -18.80 -16.17
C ARG A 338 -0.39 -18.83 -16.44
N HIS A 339 0.25 -17.67 -16.61
CA HIS A 339 1.70 -17.58 -16.90
C HIS A 339 2.16 -18.38 -18.12
N ASP A 340 1.36 -18.35 -19.17
CA ASP A 340 1.68 -18.97 -20.46
C ASP A 340 2.49 -18.05 -21.39
N ASP A 341 2.93 -16.90 -20.90
CA ASP A 341 3.83 -15.98 -21.59
C ASP A 341 5.29 -16.49 -21.52
N PRO A 342 5.93 -16.79 -22.66
CA PRO A 342 7.33 -17.21 -22.71
C PRO A 342 8.32 -16.13 -22.21
N ASP A 343 7.89 -14.86 -22.19
CA ASP A 343 8.68 -13.72 -21.72
C ASP A 343 8.45 -13.43 -20.21
N ALA A 344 7.68 -14.28 -19.52
CA ALA A 344 7.44 -14.10 -18.08
C ALA A 344 8.76 -14.21 -17.28
N PRO A 345 9.01 -13.32 -16.33
CA PRO A 345 10.15 -13.47 -15.44
C PRO A 345 10.01 -14.79 -14.65
N ASN A 346 11.07 -15.61 -14.65
CA ASN A 346 11.15 -16.89 -13.90
C ASN A 346 10.11 -17.95 -14.33
N VAL A 347 10.14 -18.31 -15.63
CA VAL A 347 9.28 -19.34 -16.26
C VAL A 347 9.33 -20.70 -15.50
N ASP A 348 10.33 -20.94 -14.66
CA ASP A 348 10.47 -22.15 -13.83
C ASP A 348 9.48 -22.26 -12.66
N LEU A 349 8.70 -21.23 -12.38
CA LEU A 349 7.59 -21.31 -11.42
C LEU A 349 6.40 -21.97 -12.10
N ALA A 350 6.44 -23.30 -12.17
CA ALA A 350 5.49 -24.16 -12.90
C ALA A 350 4.03 -24.08 -12.41
N GLN A 351 3.71 -23.21 -11.45
CA GLN A 351 2.39 -23.12 -10.82
C GLN A 351 1.87 -21.68 -10.85
N PRO A 352 0.61 -21.46 -11.29
CA PRO A 352 -0.03 -20.15 -11.24
C PRO A 352 -0.05 -19.56 -9.83
N PHE A 353 0.11 -18.24 -9.71
CA PHE A 353 0.07 -17.55 -8.41
C PHE A 353 -1.24 -17.82 -7.65
N ALA A 354 -2.37 -17.92 -8.36
CA ALA A 354 -3.67 -18.22 -7.77
C ALA A 354 -3.65 -19.53 -6.95
N ASP A 355 -2.98 -20.56 -7.46
CA ASP A 355 -2.89 -21.85 -6.77
C ASP A 355 -2.02 -21.74 -5.50
N ASP A 356 -0.95 -20.95 -5.53
CA ASP A 356 -0.13 -20.67 -4.35
C ASP A 356 -0.90 -19.88 -3.30
N LEU A 357 -1.62 -18.83 -3.70
CA LEU A 357 -2.46 -18.03 -2.80
C LEU A 357 -3.54 -18.90 -2.12
N ILE A 358 -4.28 -19.69 -2.91
CA ILE A 358 -5.30 -20.62 -2.40
C ILE A 358 -4.65 -21.65 -1.46
N GLY A 359 -3.46 -22.14 -1.80
CA GLY A 359 -2.72 -23.09 -0.99
C GLY A 359 -2.32 -22.51 0.36
N TRP A 360 -1.73 -21.32 0.37
CA TRP A 360 -1.36 -20.60 1.60
C TRP A 360 -2.58 -20.24 2.45
N GLY A 361 -3.67 -19.77 1.84
CA GLY A 361 -4.91 -19.43 2.54
C GLY A 361 -5.52 -20.60 3.33
N LYS A 362 -5.24 -21.86 2.92
CA LYS A 362 -5.70 -23.06 3.63
C LYS A 362 -4.85 -23.43 4.87
N ILE A 363 -3.63 -22.91 4.98
CA ILE A 363 -2.67 -23.34 6.00
C ILE A 363 -2.13 -22.19 6.87
N CYS A 364 -2.40 -20.93 6.52
CA CYS A 364 -1.88 -19.75 7.19
C CYS A 364 -3.03 -18.86 7.66
N ASP A 365 -3.19 -18.69 8.98
CA ASP A 365 -4.25 -17.86 9.57
C ASP A 365 -3.99 -16.36 9.42
N ARG A 366 -2.71 -15.96 9.22
CA ARG A 366 -2.28 -14.58 9.01
C ARG A 366 -1.44 -14.49 7.73
N LEU A 367 -2.13 -14.62 6.59
CA LEU A 367 -1.54 -14.46 5.27
C LEU A 367 -1.52 -12.99 4.88
N TYR A 368 -0.36 -12.47 4.49
CA TYR A 368 -0.18 -11.16 3.88
C TYR A 368 0.23 -11.32 2.42
N VAL A 369 0.01 -10.28 1.62
CA VAL A 369 0.49 -10.20 0.24
C VAL A 369 1.41 -9.00 0.09
N TRP A 370 2.49 -9.18 -0.66
CA TRP A 370 3.29 -8.11 -1.24
C TRP A 370 2.98 -8.05 -2.72
N ASP A 371 2.19 -7.08 -3.11
CA ASP A 371 1.81 -6.84 -4.50
C ASP A 371 2.62 -5.69 -5.09
N TYR A 372 2.65 -5.60 -6.43
CA TYR A 372 3.40 -4.60 -7.18
C TYR A 372 2.44 -3.89 -8.13
N VAL A 373 2.42 -2.55 -8.09
CA VAL A 373 1.39 -1.77 -8.78
C VAL A 373 1.93 -0.74 -9.76
N THR A 374 3.22 -0.82 -10.09
CA THR A 374 3.89 0.10 -11.02
C THR A 374 5.00 -0.61 -11.79
N ASN A 375 5.55 0.07 -12.81
CA ASN A 375 6.76 -0.36 -13.48
C ASN A 375 7.98 0.29 -12.82
N PHE A 376 8.82 -0.50 -12.14
CA PHE A 376 10.01 0.00 -11.42
C PHE A 376 11.16 0.39 -12.36
N SER A 377 11.20 -0.21 -13.56
CA SER A 377 12.15 0.22 -14.59
C SER A 377 11.81 1.59 -15.15
N HIS A 378 10.54 1.99 -15.10
CA HIS A 378 10.05 3.22 -15.75
C HIS A 378 8.79 3.74 -15.04
N TYR A 379 8.93 4.43 -13.91
CA TYR A 379 7.80 4.96 -13.12
C TYR A 379 6.83 5.86 -13.90
N TRP A 380 7.32 6.50 -14.95
CA TRP A 380 6.52 7.38 -15.82
C TRP A 380 6.13 6.74 -17.15
N MET A 381 6.47 5.48 -17.39
CA MET A 381 5.92 4.76 -18.55
C MET A 381 4.48 4.31 -18.24
N PRO A 382 3.54 4.44 -19.19
CA PRO A 382 2.16 4.00 -18.97
C PRO A 382 2.09 2.56 -18.44
N HIS A 383 1.36 2.35 -17.33
CA HIS A 383 1.20 1.06 -16.64
C HIS A 383 -0.28 0.76 -16.40
N PRO A 384 -1.03 0.29 -17.41
CA PRO A 384 -2.50 0.21 -17.41
C PRO A 384 -3.03 -0.97 -16.60
N ASN A 385 -2.87 -0.95 -15.26
CA ASN A 385 -3.31 -2.01 -14.35
C ASN A 385 -4.58 -1.68 -13.55
N PHE A 386 -5.22 -0.53 -13.76
CA PHE A 386 -6.37 -0.08 -12.96
C PHE A 386 -7.56 -1.05 -13.01
N HIS A 387 -7.72 -1.78 -14.12
CA HIS A 387 -8.81 -2.75 -14.32
C HIS A 387 -8.71 -4.00 -13.43
N VAL A 388 -7.54 -4.27 -12.86
CA VAL A 388 -7.30 -5.47 -12.05
C VAL A 388 -7.08 -5.19 -10.57
N LEU A 389 -6.77 -3.95 -10.18
CA LEU A 389 -6.39 -3.63 -8.79
C LEU A 389 -7.46 -4.03 -7.77
N ALA A 390 -8.71 -3.62 -8.00
CA ALA A 390 -9.82 -3.96 -7.09
C ALA A 390 -10.15 -5.45 -7.11
N ASP A 391 -10.11 -6.11 -8.28
CA ASP A 391 -10.37 -7.54 -8.39
C ASP A 391 -9.28 -8.37 -7.70
N ASN A 392 -8.02 -7.98 -7.82
CA ASN A 392 -6.91 -8.64 -7.11
C ASN A 392 -7.06 -8.51 -5.59
N VAL A 393 -7.38 -7.31 -5.06
CA VAL A 393 -7.62 -7.13 -3.61
C VAL A 393 -8.82 -7.96 -3.14
N ARG A 394 -9.88 -8.05 -3.95
CA ARG A 394 -11.06 -8.90 -3.67
C ARG A 394 -10.66 -10.38 -3.64
N PHE A 395 -9.87 -10.82 -4.61
CA PHE A 395 -9.33 -12.18 -4.66
C PHE A 395 -8.44 -12.51 -3.45
N PHE A 396 -7.63 -11.56 -2.98
CA PHE A 396 -6.86 -11.71 -1.75
C PHE A 396 -7.77 -11.92 -0.54
N ALA A 397 -8.81 -11.08 -0.38
CA ALA A 397 -9.77 -11.18 0.72
C ALA A 397 -10.52 -12.51 0.73
N GLU A 398 -11.00 -12.98 -0.43
CA GLU A 398 -11.69 -14.25 -0.63
C GLU A 398 -10.82 -15.45 -0.19
N ASN A 399 -9.50 -15.33 -0.27
CA ASN A 399 -8.54 -16.38 0.10
C ASN A 399 -7.90 -16.16 1.48
N GLY A 400 -8.53 -15.34 2.33
CA GLY A 400 -8.15 -15.22 3.74
C GLY A 400 -6.95 -14.31 4.02
N VAL A 401 -6.50 -13.52 3.02
CA VAL A 401 -5.45 -12.52 3.23
C VAL A 401 -5.92 -11.48 4.25
N LYS A 402 -5.04 -11.16 5.20
CA LYS A 402 -5.28 -10.21 6.29
C LYS A 402 -4.57 -8.88 6.10
N GLY A 403 -3.64 -8.80 5.16
CA GLY A 403 -2.90 -7.56 4.94
C GLY A 403 -2.22 -7.52 3.60
N VAL A 404 -2.10 -6.32 3.04
CA VAL A 404 -1.47 -6.10 1.73
C VAL A 404 -0.53 -4.91 1.78
N PHE A 405 0.66 -5.12 1.22
CA PHE A 405 1.63 -4.08 0.88
C PHE A 405 1.64 -3.93 -0.64
N GLU A 406 1.16 -2.78 -1.14
CA GLU A 406 1.05 -2.45 -2.56
C GLU A 406 2.27 -1.61 -2.96
N GLN A 407 3.35 -2.25 -3.40
CA GLN A 407 4.56 -1.53 -3.78
C GLN A 407 4.34 -0.75 -5.08
N GLY A 408 4.37 0.57 -4.96
CA GLY A 408 4.29 1.51 -6.07
C GLY A 408 5.49 2.43 -6.12
N CYS A 409 5.30 3.66 -6.63
CA CYS A 409 6.33 4.68 -6.67
C CYS A 409 6.28 5.56 -5.41
N PRO A 410 7.25 5.44 -4.48
CA PRO A 410 7.31 6.30 -3.31
C PRO A 410 8.11 7.59 -3.54
N ALA A 411 8.70 7.79 -4.72
CA ALA A 411 9.54 8.95 -5.02
C ALA A 411 8.74 10.24 -5.06
N ASP A 412 9.37 11.35 -4.66
CA ASP A 412 8.74 12.66 -4.76
C ASP A 412 8.45 12.99 -6.23
N GLY A 413 7.32 13.64 -6.46
CA GLY A 413 6.76 13.83 -7.78
C GLY A 413 5.92 12.65 -8.29
N GLY A 414 6.08 11.46 -7.69
CA GLY A 414 5.29 10.26 -8.04
C GLY A 414 5.69 9.61 -9.37
N GLY A 415 4.74 8.90 -9.95
CA GLY A 415 4.79 8.25 -11.27
C GLY A 415 3.45 8.42 -11.98
N GLU A 416 3.25 7.70 -13.06
CA GLU A 416 2.01 7.75 -13.85
C GLU A 416 0.80 7.44 -12.97
N LEU A 417 -0.16 8.39 -12.90
CA LEU A 417 -1.44 8.32 -12.18
C LEU A 417 -1.30 7.83 -10.71
N THR A 418 -0.18 8.16 -10.05
CA THR A 418 0.10 7.70 -8.68
C THR A 418 -0.98 8.10 -7.69
N GLY A 419 -1.50 9.33 -7.77
CA GLY A 419 -2.56 9.82 -6.88
C GLY A 419 -3.86 9.04 -7.02
N LEU A 420 -4.28 8.71 -8.25
CA LEU A 420 -5.46 7.85 -8.49
C LEU A 420 -5.22 6.44 -7.92
N ARG A 421 -4.03 5.89 -8.12
CA ARG A 421 -3.67 4.56 -7.60
C ARG A 421 -3.69 4.52 -6.08
N ALA A 422 -3.15 5.54 -5.41
CA ALA A 422 -3.20 5.68 -3.95
C ALA A 422 -4.64 5.81 -3.42
N TYR A 423 -5.48 6.60 -4.10
CA TYR A 423 -6.88 6.79 -3.74
C TYR A 423 -7.69 5.50 -3.87
N LEU A 424 -7.59 4.81 -5.02
CA LEU A 424 -8.29 3.57 -5.29
C LEU A 424 -7.87 2.46 -4.32
N LEU A 425 -6.57 2.18 -4.23
CA LEU A 425 -6.05 1.10 -3.40
C LEU A 425 -6.37 1.30 -1.91
N SER A 426 -6.28 2.53 -1.40
CA SER A 426 -6.66 2.79 0.00
C SER A 426 -8.12 2.45 0.30
N LYS A 427 -9.04 2.66 -0.64
CA LYS A 427 -10.45 2.27 -0.51
C LYS A 427 -10.64 0.75 -0.66
N CYS A 428 -9.98 0.11 -1.64
CA CYS A 428 -10.05 -1.34 -1.85
C CYS A 428 -9.53 -2.12 -0.65
N LEU A 429 -8.40 -1.70 -0.06
CA LEU A 429 -7.80 -2.37 1.10
C LEU A 429 -8.64 -2.22 2.37
N TRP A 430 -9.44 -1.17 2.48
CA TRP A 430 -10.41 -1.02 3.56
C TRP A 430 -11.65 -1.90 3.33
N ASN A 431 -12.24 -1.80 2.14
CA ASN A 431 -13.42 -2.55 1.72
C ASN A 431 -13.24 -3.02 0.27
N PRO A 432 -12.96 -4.32 0.01
CA PRO A 432 -12.74 -4.83 -1.34
C PRO A 432 -14.02 -4.88 -2.20
N ASP A 433 -15.23 -4.75 -1.60
CA ASP A 433 -16.50 -4.83 -2.30
C ASP A 433 -16.94 -3.48 -2.92
N ILE A 434 -16.02 -2.52 -3.06
CA ILE A 434 -16.32 -1.24 -3.72
C ILE A 434 -16.45 -1.41 -5.23
N ASN A 435 -17.18 -0.48 -5.85
CA ASN A 435 -17.21 -0.34 -7.31
C ASN A 435 -16.05 0.58 -7.76
N GLU A 436 -14.99 -0.02 -8.29
CA GLU A 436 -13.79 0.68 -8.72
C GLU A 436 -14.04 1.76 -9.77
N ASN A 437 -14.99 1.53 -10.70
CA ASN A 437 -15.32 2.52 -11.74
C ASN A 437 -15.93 3.79 -11.15
N VAL A 438 -16.79 3.65 -10.14
CA VAL A 438 -17.35 4.81 -9.41
C VAL A 438 -16.24 5.57 -8.70
N ILE A 439 -15.28 4.88 -8.08
CA ILE A 439 -14.16 5.50 -7.37
C ILE A 439 -13.20 6.21 -8.34
N ILE A 440 -12.92 5.60 -9.48
CA ILE A 440 -12.09 6.20 -10.54
C ILE A 440 -12.78 7.46 -11.07
N ASP A 441 -14.06 7.40 -11.41
CA ASP A 441 -14.81 8.56 -11.93
C ASP A 441 -14.91 9.69 -10.90
N GLU A 442 -15.13 9.35 -9.61
CA GLU A 442 -15.14 10.30 -8.50
C GLU A 442 -13.79 11.04 -8.39
N TYR A 443 -12.67 10.30 -8.46
CA TYR A 443 -11.34 10.88 -8.41
C TYR A 443 -11.05 11.76 -9.62
N LEU A 444 -11.30 11.26 -10.83
CA LEU A 444 -11.02 11.98 -12.08
C LEU A 444 -11.80 13.30 -12.15
N TYR A 445 -13.06 13.27 -11.74
CA TYR A 445 -13.87 14.50 -11.67
C TYR A 445 -13.35 15.45 -10.57
N GLY A 446 -13.06 14.92 -9.38
CA GLY A 446 -12.63 15.75 -8.24
C GLY A 446 -11.25 16.39 -8.42
N VAL A 447 -10.37 15.76 -9.18
CA VAL A 447 -8.99 16.23 -9.39
C VAL A 447 -8.81 16.98 -10.71
N TYR A 448 -9.41 16.48 -11.80
CA TYR A 448 -9.21 17.01 -13.15
C TYR A 448 -10.44 17.69 -13.73
N GLN A 449 -11.58 17.68 -13.04
CA GLN A 449 -12.84 18.33 -13.43
C GLN A 449 -13.23 17.98 -14.87
N GLU A 450 -13.47 18.97 -15.75
CA GLU A 450 -13.86 18.78 -17.15
C GLU A 450 -12.80 18.03 -17.98
N SER A 451 -11.55 18.00 -17.53
CA SER A 451 -10.46 17.23 -18.17
C SER A 451 -10.52 15.73 -17.84
N GLY A 452 -11.20 15.34 -16.74
CA GLY A 452 -11.27 13.96 -16.24
C GLY A 452 -11.68 12.93 -17.29
N PRO A 453 -12.73 13.13 -18.11
CA PRO A 453 -13.14 12.20 -19.16
C PRO A 453 -12.03 11.89 -20.19
N TYR A 454 -11.15 12.83 -20.49
CA TYR A 454 -10.05 12.63 -21.44
C TYR A 454 -8.89 11.87 -20.79
N ILE A 455 -8.64 12.06 -19.49
CA ILE A 455 -7.69 11.23 -18.73
C ILE A 455 -8.20 9.77 -18.67
N LYS A 456 -9.50 9.57 -18.43
CA LYS A 456 -10.11 8.23 -18.49
C LYS A 456 -9.95 7.60 -19.86
N ALA A 457 -10.21 8.35 -20.94
CA ALA A 457 -10.03 7.88 -22.31
C ALA A 457 -8.56 7.50 -22.61
N TYR A 458 -7.58 8.23 -22.05
CA TYR A 458 -6.17 7.85 -22.10
C TYR A 458 -5.92 6.50 -21.41
N MET A 459 -6.43 6.31 -20.19
CA MET A 459 -6.29 5.03 -19.45
C MET A 459 -6.85 3.85 -20.27
N GLU A 460 -8.03 4.03 -20.86
CA GLU A 460 -8.70 3.02 -21.71
C GLU A 460 -7.95 2.74 -23.00
N GLU A 461 -7.37 3.78 -23.63
CA GLU A 461 -6.60 3.67 -24.87
C GLU A 461 -5.32 2.84 -24.67
N VAL A 462 -4.59 3.11 -23.57
CA VAL A 462 -3.38 2.36 -23.23
C VAL A 462 -3.72 0.91 -22.87
N TYR A 463 -4.76 0.69 -22.05
CA TYR A 463 -5.22 -0.65 -21.70
C TYR A 463 -5.59 -1.46 -22.94
N ARG A 464 -6.38 -0.86 -23.85
CA ARG A 464 -6.77 -1.51 -25.11
C ARG A 464 -5.56 -1.88 -25.96
N ALA A 465 -4.56 -0.99 -26.05
CA ALA A 465 -3.34 -1.28 -26.80
C ALA A 465 -2.58 -2.50 -26.29
N VAL A 466 -2.51 -2.69 -24.97
CA VAL A 466 -1.92 -3.89 -24.35
C VAL A 466 -2.73 -5.13 -24.68
N MET A 467 -4.06 -5.06 -24.52
CA MET A 467 -4.97 -6.21 -24.76
C MET A 467 -4.99 -6.62 -26.24
N ASP A 468 -5.06 -5.66 -27.17
CA ASP A 468 -5.06 -5.92 -28.62
C ASP A 468 -3.73 -6.54 -29.08
N ALA A 469 -2.63 -6.24 -28.40
CA ALA A 469 -1.32 -6.84 -28.64
C ALA A 469 -1.16 -8.24 -28.02
N GLY A 470 -2.13 -8.71 -27.22
CA GLY A 470 -2.03 -9.95 -26.44
C GLY A 470 -0.84 -9.95 -25.48
N SER A 471 -0.46 -8.77 -24.97
CA SER A 471 0.74 -8.60 -24.15
C SER A 471 0.44 -8.78 -22.68
N HIS A 472 1.42 -9.32 -21.95
CA HIS A 472 1.45 -9.28 -20.48
C HIS A 472 2.17 -8.02 -19.98
N LEU A 473 1.91 -7.64 -18.73
CA LEU A 473 2.50 -6.47 -18.09
C LEU A 473 3.20 -6.91 -16.80
N TYR A 474 4.49 -6.63 -16.72
CA TYR A 474 5.32 -6.96 -15.55
C TYR A 474 5.82 -5.70 -14.85
N CYS A 475 6.29 -5.84 -13.62
CA CYS A 475 6.79 -4.70 -12.84
C CYS A 475 8.17 -4.19 -13.29
N PHE A 476 8.83 -4.83 -14.28
CA PHE A 476 10.11 -4.42 -14.87
C PHE A 476 10.05 -4.42 -16.41
N ASN A 477 8.99 -3.86 -16.98
CA ASN A 477 8.87 -3.78 -18.44
C ASN A 477 9.78 -2.71 -19.05
N HIS A 478 10.34 -3.06 -20.21
CA HIS A 478 11.07 -2.14 -21.10
C HIS A 478 10.16 -1.66 -22.26
N PRO A 479 10.54 -0.57 -22.96
CA PRO A 479 9.73 0.03 -24.04
C PRO A 479 9.83 -0.74 -25.37
N ASP A 480 10.01 -2.05 -25.34
CA ASP A 480 10.19 -2.96 -26.48
C ASP A 480 8.96 -3.82 -26.79
N LYS A 481 7.89 -3.68 -26.01
CA LYS A 481 6.68 -4.47 -26.21
C LYS A 481 5.88 -4.00 -27.44
N PRO A 482 5.14 -4.91 -28.13
CA PRO A 482 4.45 -4.61 -29.39
C PRO A 482 3.46 -3.44 -29.33
N TRP A 483 2.90 -3.15 -28.15
CA TRP A 483 1.97 -2.06 -27.95
C TRP A 483 2.64 -0.68 -27.78
N HIS A 484 3.95 -0.63 -27.51
CA HIS A 484 4.71 0.62 -27.42
C HIS A 484 4.96 1.17 -28.83
N THR A 485 4.07 1.99 -29.34
CA THR A 485 4.15 2.52 -30.71
C THR A 485 3.99 4.04 -30.76
N MET A 486 4.65 4.69 -31.72
CA MET A 486 4.41 6.12 -31.98
C MET A 486 2.97 6.43 -32.39
N ALA A 487 2.24 5.44 -32.91
CA ALA A 487 0.81 5.59 -33.20
C ALA A 487 -0.01 5.71 -31.91
N LEU A 488 0.29 4.90 -30.90
CA LEU A 488 -0.32 5.02 -29.56
C LEU A 488 0.02 6.39 -28.93
N VAL A 489 1.30 6.79 -28.95
CA VAL A 489 1.74 8.09 -28.44
C VAL A 489 0.90 9.22 -29.03
N LYS A 490 0.74 9.26 -30.38
CA LYS A 490 -0.05 10.30 -31.06
C LYS A 490 -1.53 10.31 -30.65
N ARG A 491 -2.15 9.14 -30.45
CA ARG A 491 -3.54 9.08 -29.96
C ARG A 491 -3.65 9.60 -28.52
N CYS A 492 -2.72 9.21 -27.65
CA CYS A 492 -2.68 9.70 -26.27
C CYS A 492 -2.39 11.21 -26.20
N GLU A 493 -1.45 11.73 -27.01
CA GLU A 493 -1.18 13.17 -27.10
C GLU A 493 -2.45 13.95 -27.49
N ALA A 494 -3.22 13.47 -28.49
CA ALA A 494 -4.47 14.11 -28.89
C ALA A 494 -5.55 14.12 -27.79
N LEU A 495 -5.55 13.12 -26.89
CA LEU A 495 -6.43 13.12 -25.72
C LEU A 495 -5.97 14.15 -24.69
N PHE A 496 -4.66 14.27 -24.42
CA PHE A 496 -4.12 15.28 -23.54
C PHE A 496 -4.30 16.71 -24.10
N ASP A 497 -4.17 16.94 -25.43
CA ASP A 497 -4.47 18.22 -26.05
C ASP A 497 -5.92 18.66 -25.76
N LYS A 498 -6.87 17.70 -25.81
CA LYS A 498 -8.27 17.98 -25.45
C LYS A 498 -8.41 18.23 -23.94
N ALA A 499 -7.78 17.41 -23.09
CA ALA A 499 -7.83 17.57 -21.64
C ALA A 499 -7.32 18.96 -21.21
N GLU A 500 -6.19 19.40 -21.79
CA GLU A 500 -5.63 20.74 -21.53
C GLU A 500 -6.55 21.86 -22.03
N SER A 501 -7.18 21.68 -23.21
CA SER A 501 -8.06 22.71 -23.81
C SER A 501 -9.34 22.97 -23.03
N VAL A 502 -9.80 22.02 -22.20
CA VAL A 502 -11.02 22.14 -21.40
C VAL A 502 -10.73 22.36 -19.91
N ALA A 503 -9.47 22.43 -19.51
CA ALA A 503 -9.10 22.67 -18.11
C ALA A 503 -9.69 24.03 -17.66
N PRO A 504 -10.47 24.06 -16.56
CA PRO A 504 -11.21 25.26 -16.17
C PRO A 504 -10.32 26.37 -15.60
N ASP A 505 -9.15 26.01 -15.09
CA ASP A 505 -8.18 26.95 -14.52
C ASP A 505 -6.74 26.41 -14.64
N GLU A 506 -5.77 27.27 -14.31
CA GLU A 506 -4.35 26.94 -14.37
C GLU A 506 -3.96 25.79 -13.41
N THR A 507 -4.67 25.66 -12.29
CA THR A 507 -4.40 24.60 -11.31
C THR A 507 -4.74 23.23 -11.89
N VAL A 508 -5.88 23.08 -12.53
CA VAL A 508 -6.27 21.85 -13.22
C VAL A 508 -5.40 21.61 -14.43
N LEU A 509 -5.08 22.64 -15.20
CA LEU A 509 -4.17 22.54 -16.35
C LEU A 509 -2.81 21.97 -15.93
N ASN A 510 -2.20 22.48 -14.86
CA ASN A 510 -0.94 21.99 -14.34
C ASN A 510 -1.01 20.51 -13.92
N ARG A 511 -2.13 20.06 -13.34
CA ARG A 511 -2.35 18.65 -12.99
C ARG A 511 -2.42 17.77 -14.25
N VAL A 512 -3.13 18.20 -15.27
CA VAL A 512 -3.24 17.50 -16.56
C VAL A 512 -1.86 17.40 -17.24
N GLN A 513 -1.10 18.49 -17.26
CA GLN A 513 0.25 18.54 -17.82
C GLN A 513 1.22 17.61 -17.08
N LYS A 514 1.07 17.49 -15.76
CA LYS A 514 1.86 16.52 -14.99
C LYS A 514 1.56 15.08 -15.44
N GLU A 515 0.31 14.68 -15.61
CA GLU A 515 -0.02 13.32 -16.08
C GLU A 515 0.42 13.09 -17.55
N ARG A 516 0.41 14.13 -18.38
CA ARG A 516 0.94 14.06 -19.75
C ARG A 516 2.42 13.66 -19.80
N MET A 517 3.18 13.85 -18.72
CA MET A 517 4.59 13.43 -18.63
C MET A 517 4.77 11.95 -18.96
N ALA A 518 3.79 11.09 -18.67
CA ALA A 518 3.82 9.67 -19.01
C ALA A 518 3.90 9.44 -20.54
N VAL A 519 3.07 10.14 -21.30
CA VAL A 519 3.05 10.04 -22.78
C VAL A 519 4.32 10.62 -23.38
N ARG A 520 4.79 11.76 -22.85
CA ARG A 520 6.03 12.41 -23.30
C ARG A 520 7.25 11.54 -23.00
N TYR A 521 7.27 10.87 -21.85
CA TYR A 521 8.33 9.93 -21.51
C TYR A 521 8.34 8.73 -22.46
N LEU A 522 7.20 8.11 -22.74
CA LEU A 522 7.10 7.03 -23.72
C LEU A 522 7.57 7.49 -25.11
N ARG A 523 7.20 8.69 -25.56
CA ARG A 523 7.69 9.29 -26.81
C ARG A 523 9.22 9.36 -26.86
N ILE A 524 9.85 9.83 -25.77
CA ILE A 524 11.31 9.89 -25.66
C ILE A 524 11.92 8.51 -25.82
N LEU A 525 11.37 7.50 -25.13
CA LEU A 525 11.89 6.13 -25.19
C LEU A 525 11.82 5.53 -26.59
N LEU A 526 10.77 5.87 -27.36
CA LEU A 526 10.56 5.39 -28.73
C LEU A 526 11.26 6.23 -29.82
N THR A 527 11.78 7.40 -29.48
CA THR A 527 12.53 8.25 -30.42
C THR A 527 13.98 7.76 -30.53
N GLU A 528 14.55 7.79 -31.72
CA GLU A 528 15.91 7.31 -32.02
C GLU A 528 16.94 7.90 -31.07
N LYS A 529 17.76 7.04 -30.45
CA LYS A 529 18.83 7.43 -29.52
C LYS A 529 19.85 8.32 -30.24
N GLY A 530 20.24 9.43 -29.61
CA GLY A 530 21.21 10.38 -30.15
C GLY A 530 20.67 11.33 -31.23
N SER A 531 19.38 11.24 -31.61
CA SER A 531 18.78 12.18 -32.55
C SER A 531 18.60 13.57 -31.93
N ALA A 532 18.62 14.61 -32.77
CA ALA A 532 18.35 15.98 -32.36
C ALA A 532 16.93 16.13 -31.78
N GLU A 533 15.95 15.42 -32.34
CA GLU A 533 14.58 15.39 -31.84
C GLU A 533 14.53 14.88 -30.40
N ARG A 534 15.19 13.74 -30.11
CA ARG A 534 15.23 13.16 -28.76
C ARG A 534 15.86 14.11 -27.73
N ASN A 535 16.92 14.80 -28.09
CA ASN A 535 17.58 15.76 -27.20
C ASN A 535 16.65 16.93 -26.85
N ILE A 536 15.93 17.48 -27.82
CA ILE A 536 14.93 18.54 -27.59
C ILE A 536 13.81 18.05 -26.64
N LEU A 537 13.32 16.80 -26.86
CA LEU A 537 12.31 16.20 -26.00
C LEU A 537 12.82 15.99 -24.56
N LEU A 538 14.08 15.55 -24.40
CA LEU A 538 14.72 15.38 -23.10
C LEU A 538 14.90 16.71 -22.37
N ASP A 539 15.34 17.78 -23.04
CA ASP A 539 15.51 19.10 -22.43
C ASP A 539 14.18 19.66 -21.93
N SER A 540 13.11 19.53 -22.74
CA SER A 540 11.77 19.95 -22.31
C SER A 540 11.24 19.09 -21.17
N PHE A 541 11.44 17.77 -21.22
CA PHE A 541 11.03 16.84 -20.15
C PHE A 541 11.75 17.16 -18.83
N GLU A 542 13.05 17.43 -18.86
CA GLU A 542 13.83 17.80 -17.68
C GLU A 542 13.30 19.07 -17.02
N GLN A 543 12.97 20.10 -17.83
CA GLN A 543 12.43 21.35 -17.30
C GLN A 543 11.07 21.12 -16.58
N ASP A 544 10.20 20.36 -17.20
CA ASP A 544 8.88 20.08 -16.63
C ASP A 544 8.97 19.14 -15.42
N ALA A 545 9.88 18.17 -15.46
CA ALA A 545 10.14 17.30 -14.32
C ALA A 545 10.59 18.09 -13.07
N LYS A 546 11.43 19.11 -13.25
CA LYS A 546 11.82 20.04 -12.17
C LYS A 546 10.61 20.83 -11.66
N THR A 547 9.75 21.31 -12.55
CA THR A 547 8.53 22.06 -12.20
C THR A 547 7.56 21.20 -11.38
N PHE A 548 7.39 19.92 -11.74
CA PHE A 548 6.51 18.98 -11.05
C PHE A 548 7.16 18.26 -9.86
N GLY A 549 8.42 18.55 -9.54
CA GLY A 549 9.15 17.95 -8.42
C GLY A 549 9.42 16.45 -8.60
N ILE A 550 9.56 15.98 -9.85
CA ILE A 550 9.87 14.58 -10.16
C ILE A 550 11.32 14.31 -9.83
N THR A 551 11.58 13.40 -8.89
CA THR A 551 12.94 13.09 -8.42
C THR A 551 13.50 11.78 -8.97
N GLN A 552 12.62 10.88 -9.41
CA GLN A 552 12.98 9.58 -9.96
C GLN A 552 12.08 9.22 -11.13
N ILE A 553 12.65 8.63 -12.16
CA ILE A 553 11.93 7.98 -13.26
C ILE A 553 12.24 6.47 -13.33
N TRP A 554 13.25 6.01 -12.61
CA TRP A 554 13.63 4.62 -12.38
C TRP A 554 13.84 4.37 -10.89
N GLU A 555 13.50 3.20 -10.40
CA GLU A 555 13.68 2.83 -9.00
C GLU A 555 15.14 3.02 -8.57
N ARG A 556 15.35 3.63 -7.38
CA ARG A 556 16.66 3.87 -6.75
C ARG A 556 17.63 4.78 -7.51
N ASN A 557 17.22 5.34 -8.64
CA ASN A 557 18.06 6.22 -9.44
C ASN A 557 17.54 7.67 -9.41
N THR A 558 18.45 8.63 -9.26
CA THR A 558 18.06 10.04 -9.37
C THR A 558 17.68 10.39 -10.80
N ILE A 559 16.79 11.36 -10.97
CA ILE A 559 16.38 11.81 -12.30
C ILE A 559 17.58 12.30 -13.14
N ASP A 560 18.54 12.99 -12.52
CA ASP A 560 19.75 13.49 -13.21
C ASP A 560 20.58 12.34 -13.79
N PHE A 561 20.77 11.25 -13.03
CA PHE A 561 21.42 10.04 -13.53
C PHE A 561 20.65 9.45 -14.71
N CYS A 562 19.34 9.27 -14.55
CA CYS A 562 18.49 8.70 -15.60
C CYS A 562 18.56 9.53 -16.90
N LEU A 563 18.53 10.86 -16.79
CA LEU A 563 18.59 11.75 -17.94
C LEU A 563 19.94 11.67 -18.66
N ARG A 564 21.07 11.56 -17.93
CA ARG A 564 22.40 11.36 -18.54
C ARG A 564 22.46 10.03 -19.31
N VAL A 565 21.93 8.96 -18.74
CA VAL A 565 21.84 7.67 -19.44
C VAL A 565 20.97 7.78 -20.71
N LEU A 566 19.82 8.45 -20.63
CA LEU A 566 18.92 8.65 -21.77
C LEU A 566 19.54 9.50 -22.89
N ARG A 567 20.48 10.41 -22.54
CA ARG A 567 21.30 11.20 -23.50
C ARG A 567 22.48 10.42 -24.05
N GLY A 568 22.82 9.27 -23.46
CA GLY A 568 24.03 8.50 -23.83
C GLY A 568 25.33 9.07 -23.25
N GLU A 569 25.24 9.87 -22.20
CA GLU A 569 26.38 10.48 -21.49
C GLU A 569 26.89 9.55 -20.37
N GLU A 570 26.08 8.56 -19.97
CA GLU A 570 26.40 7.60 -18.92
C GLU A 570 25.83 6.22 -19.29
N GLU A 571 26.54 5.16 -18.85
CA GLU A 571 26.05 3.78 -19.05
C GLU A 571 25.00 3.44 -18.00
N PRO A 572 23.93 2.69 -18.39
CA PRO A 572 22.97 2.19 -17.42
C PRO A 572 23.67 1.21 -16.47
N GLY A 573 23.46 1.36 -15.18
CA GLY A 573 23.96 0.42 -14.18
C GLY A 573 23.34 -0.97 -14.37
N TYR A 574 23.85 -1.96 -13.65
CA TYR A 574 23.50 -3.39 -13.74
C TYR A 574 22.00 -3.75 -13.80
N TRP A 575 21.14 -2.90 -13.23
CA TRP A 575 19.68 -3.10 -13.20
C TRP A 575 18.96 -2.85 -14.55
N TRP A 576 19.63 -2.22 -15.52
CA TRP A 576 19.05 -1.74 -16.78
C TRP A 576 19.66 -2.45 -18.00
N ALA A 577 20.60 -3.33 -17.78
CA ALA A 577 21.33 -4.04 -18.83
C ALA A 577 20.77 -5.44 -19.15
N ASN A 578 19.76 -5.88 -18.44
CA ASN A 578 19.14 -7.21 -18.65
C ASN A 578 17.70 -7.10 -19.08
#